data_72160347cde3c763f403b2ff46ef993f
#
_entry.id   72160347cde3c763f403b2ff46ef993f
#
_cell.length_a   1.000
_cell.length_b   1.000
_cell.length_c   1.000
_cell.angle_alpha   90.00
_cell.angle_beta   90.00
_cell.angle_gamma   90.00
#
_symmetry.space_group_name_H-M   'P 1'
#
loop_
_entity.id
_entity.type
_entity.pdbx_description
1 polymer ?
#
loop_
_entity_poly.entity_id
_entity_poly.type
_entity_poly.pdbx_seq_one_letter_code
_entity_poly.pdbx_strand_id
1 'polypeptide(L)'
;MNLTDMIQMERKFDRDVIQDKKIRWSPEERLFNAYVSLDVELSELANTVEWFKVWKDNRGQKTEAGKTHEETVLSEYVDAMSFFFNIANQNKWTYLLLISDDEMANFAKKPMTISLNKVFLSLKLMISKSLFSHKLEDFKHAWHLFIKFGLVDLKLSWDDIEEEFVKKNIENVKRQENNY
;
A
#
# COMPACT_ATOMS: atom_id res chain seq x y z
N MET A 1 -13.32 10.22 -4.71
CA MET A 1 -12.66 10.82 -3.51
C MET A 1 -11.24 11.22 -3.92
N ASN A 2 -10.59 12.16 -3.28
CA ASN A 2 -9.23 12.50 -3.65
C ASN A 2 -8.20 11.87 -2.70
N LEU A 3 -6.95 11.80 -3.14
CA LEU A 3 -5.84 11.20 -2.39
C LEU A 3 -5.65 11.83 -1.00
N THR A 4 -5.90 13.14 -0.87
CA THR A 4 -5.81 13.85 0.43
C THR A 4 -6.84 13.32 1.43
N ASP A 5 -8.05 13.04 0.96
CA ASP A 5 -9.11 12.49 1.82
C ASP A 5 -8.74 11.09 2.31
N MET A 6 -8.19 10.23 1.43
CA MET A 6 -7.72 8.89 1.79
C MET A 6 -6.62 8.95 2.86
N ILE A 7 -5.64 9.84 2.70
CA ILE A 7 -4.56 10.06 3.68
C ILE A 7 -5.11 10.52 5.03
N GLN A 8 -6.13 11.37 5.04
CA GLN A 8 -6.77 11.83 6.27
C GLN A 8 -7.61 10.73 6.95
N MET A 9 -8.30 9.90 6.17
CA MET A 9 -9.03 8.74 6.69
C MET A 9 -8.08 7.77 7.39
N GLU A 10 -6.95 7.42 6.77
CA GLU A 10 -5.94 6.55 7.37
C GLU A 10 -5.37 7.16 8.65
N ARG A 11 -5.06 8.47 8.65
CA ARG A 11 -4.58 9.17 9.84
C ARG A 11 -5.57 9.12 11.00
N LYS A 12 -6.86 9.25 10.69
CA LYS A 12 -7.91 9.14 11.71
C LYS A 12 -7.97 7.73 12.26
N PHE A 13 -8.00 6.73 11.40
CA PHE A 13 -8.07 5.32 11.77
C PHE A 13 -6.88 4.93 12.67
N ASP A 14 -5.64 5.21 12.26
CA ASP A 14 -4.43 4.92 13.05
C ASP A 14 -4.48 5.55 14.44
N ARG A 15 -4.91 6.81 14.54
CA ARG A 15 -5.06 7.50 15.82
C ARG A 15 -6.10 6.82 16.71
N ASP A 16 -7.25 6.48 16.14
CA ASP A 16 -8.36 5.88 16.88
C ASP A 16 -7.94 4.48 17.41
N VAL A 17 -7.25 3.66 16.59
CA VAL A 17 -6.68 2.36 17.02
C VAL A 17 -5.70 2.53 18.18
N ILE A 18 -4.77 3.48 18.08
CA ILE A 18 -3.79 3.73 19.14
C ILE A 18 -4.47 4.09 20.46
N GLN A 19 -5.49 4.92 20.40
CA GLN A 19 -6.24 5.36 21.56
C GLN A 19 -7.04 4.20 22.18
N ASP A 20 -7.79 3.47 21.38
CA ASP A 20 -8.69 2.40 21.83
C ASP A 20 -7.92 1.19 22.39
N LYS A 21 -6.85 0.80 21.71
CA LYS A 21 -5.97 -0.30 22.18
C LYS A 21 -4.94 0.15 23.23
N LYS A 22 -4.93 1.44 23.60
CA LYS A 22 -4.00 2.02 24.59
C LYS A 22 -2.54 1.71 24.29
N ILE A 23 -2.18 1.77 23.01
CA ILE A 23 -0.82 1.48 22.54
C ILE A 23 0.14 2.54 23.10
N ARG A 24 1.19 2.08 23.83
CA ARG A 24 2.18 2.96 24.46
C ARG A 24 3.56 2.87 23.80
N TRP A 25 3.59 2.69 22.50
CA TRP A 25 4.83 2.69 21.76
C TRP A 25 5.41 4.11 21.64
N SER A 26 6.73 4.18 21.63
CA SER A 26 7.42 5.40 21.24
C SER A 26 7.11 5.76 19.78
N PRO A 27 7.28 7.03 19.36
CA PRO A 27 7.15 7.38 17.94
C PRO A 27 8.03 6.56 17.02
N GLU A 28 9.23 6.20 17.46
CA GLU A 28 10.17 5.36 16.71
C GLU A 28 9.64 3.94 16.53
N GLU A 29 9.18 3.29 17.59
CA GLU A 29 8.60 1.94 17.53
C GLU A 29 7.37 1.89 16.64
N ARG A 30 6.52 2.91 16.70
CA ARG A 30 5.36 3.03 15.80
C ARG A 30 5.78 3.14 14.34
N LEU A 31 6.81 3.93 14.06
CA LEU A 31 7.33 4.10 12.71
C LEU A 31 7.93 2.77 12.19
N PHE A 32 8.76 2.10 12.98
CA PHE A 32 9.29 0.78 12.62
C PHE A 32 8.19 -0.24 12.35
N ASN A 33 7.16 -0.26 13.19
CA ASN A 33 6.00 -1.14 12.99
C ASN A 33 5.30 -0.86 11.65
N ALA A 34 5.08 0.40 11.29
CA ALA A 34 4.46 0.76 10.01
C ALA A 34 5.30 0.31 8.80
N TYR A 35 6.64 0.38 8.90
CA TYR A 35 7.53 -0.13 7.84
C TYR A 35 7.52 -1.66 7.77
N VAL A 36 7.49 -2.37 8.90
CA VAL A 36 7.34 -3.83 8.92
C VAL A 36 6.00 -4.23 8.30
N SER A 37 4.91 -3.56 8.68
CA SER A 37 3.60 -3.84 8.12
C SER A 37 3.57 -3.62 6.60
N LEU A 38 4.14 -2.50 6.11
CA LEU A 38 4.25 -2.27 4.67
C LEU A 38 5.04 -3.39 3.95
N ASP A 39 6.13 -3.88 4.54
CA ASP A 39 6.92 -4.97 3.97
C ASP A 39 6.14 -6.30 3.92
N VAL A 40 5.33 -6.57 4.94
CA VAL A 40 4.44 -7.74 5.00
C VAL A 40 3.36 -7.63 3.94
N GLU A 41 2.61 -6.52 3.88
CA GLU A 41 1.54 -6.34 2.88
C GLU A 41 2.05 -6.42 1.43
N LEU A 42 3.20 -5.83 1.14
CA LEU A 42 3.84 -6.00 -0.18
C LEU A 42 4.16 -7.47 -0.48
N SER A 43 4.53 -8.25 0.54
CA SER A 43 4.82 -9.67 0.39
C SER A 43 3.54 -10.49 0.24
N GLU A 44 2.44 -10.10 0.91
CA GLU A 44 1.12 -10.70 0.75
C GLU A 44 0.56 -10.43 -0.65
N LEU A 45 0.66 -9.21 -1.15
CA LEU A 45 0.34 -8.86 -2.53
C LEU A 45 1.14 -9.73 -3.54
N ALA A 46 2.46 -9.86 -3.33
CA ALA A 46 3.28 -10.72 -4.18
C ALA A 46 2.85 -12.18 -4.13
N ASN A 47 2.49 -12.69 -2.95
CA ASN A 47 2.00 -14.06 -2.76
C ASN A 47 0.62 -14.28 -3.35
N THR A 48 -0.19 -13.24 -3.47
CA THR A 48 -1.51 -13.30 -4.09
C THR A 48 -1.41 -13.30 -5.61
N VAL A 49 -0.63 -12.38 -6.19
CA VAL A 49 -0.42 -12.31 -7.65
C VAL A 49 0.43 -13.46 -8.17
N GLU A 50 1.37 -13.99 -7.38
CA GLU A 50 2.19 -15.17 -7.67
C GLU A 50 3.07 -15.09 -8.94
N TRP A 51 3.39 -13.90 -9.46
CA TRP A 51 4.20 -13.77 -10.70
C TRP A 51 5.55 -14.47 -10.63
N PHE A 52 6.17 -14.52 -9.44
CA PHE A 52 7.50 -15.09 -9.22
C PHE A 52 7.49 -16.63 -9.09
N LYS A 53 6.32 -17.24 -8.83
CA LYS A 53 6.18 -18.70 -8.63
C LYS A 53 6.12 -19.44 -9.97
N VAL A 54 7.18 -19.29 -10.77
CA VAL A 54 7.23 -19.85 -12.15
C VAL A 54 7.12 -21.38 -12.20
N TRP A 55 7.34 -22.05 -11.08
CA TRP A 55 7.19 -23.49 -10.92
C TRP A 55 5.75 -23.96 -10.68
N LYS A 56 4.81 -23.04 -10.53
CA LYS A 56 3.41 -23.35 -10.22
C LYS A 56 2.55 -23.21 -11.48
N ASP A 57 1.83 -24.27 -11.84
CA ASP A 57 0.96 -24.28 -13.03
C ASP A 57 -0.27 -23.37 -12.85
N ASN A 58 -0.88 -23.37 -11.64
CA ASN A 58 -2.09 -22.62 -11.31
C ASN A 58 -1.75 -21.28 -10.59
N ARG A 59 -0.91 -20.44 -11.22
CA ARG A 59 -0.59 -19.10 -10.69
C ARG A 59 -1.76 -18.14 -10.82
N GLY A 60 -1.82 -17.17 -9.91
CA GLY A 60 -2.80 -16.09 -9.98
C GLY A 60 -4.25 -16.56 -9.77
N GLN A 61 -4.44 -17.57 -8.93
CA GLN A 61 -5.75 -18.10 -8.58
C GLN A 61 -6.04 -18.01 -7.07
N LYS A 62 -5.15 -17.42 -6.29
CA LYS A 62 -5.37 -17.24 -4.87
C LYS A 62 -6.51 -16.24 -4.66
N THR A 63 -7.49 -16.62 -3.85
CA THR A 63 -8.64 -15.81 -3.50
C THR A 63 -8.87 -15.78 -2.00
N GLU A 64 -9.38 -14.69 -1.48
CA GLU A 64 -10.00 -14.65 -0.16
C GLU A 64 -11.45 -15.18 -0.22
N ALA A 65 -11.97 -15.58 0.94
CA ALA A 65 -13.33 -16.09 1.03
C ALA A 65 -14.36 -15.05 0.53
N GLY A 66 -15.12 -15.42 -0.49
CA GLY A 66 -16.17 -14.58 -1.06
C GLY A 66 -15.70 -13.52 -2.06
N LYS A 67 -14.39 -13.51 -2.42
CA LYS A 67 -13.82 -12.59 -3.41
C LYS A 67 -13.31 -13.34 -4.65
N THR A 68 -13.28 -12.67 -5.78
CA THR A 68 -12.51 -13.12 -6.96
C THR A 68 -11.00 -12.94 -6.73
N HIS A 69 -10.18 -13.44 -7.66
CA HIS A 69 -8.74 -13.20 -7.61
C HIS A 69 -8.41 -11.71 -7.77
N GLU A 70 -9.06 -11.04 -8.71
CA GLU A 70 -8.88 -9.61 -8.97
C GLU A 70 -9.26 -8.76 -7.75
N GLU A 71 -10.37 -9.07 -7.10
CA GLU A 71 -10.79 -8.39 -5.86
C GLU A 71 -9.82 -8.66 -4.71
N THR A 72 -9.25 -9.87 -4.63
CA THR A 72 -8.22 -10.20 -3.63
C THR A 72 -6.94 -9.41 -3.89
N VAL A 73 -6.48 -9.33 -5.15
CA VAL A 73 -5.30 -8.52 -5.54
C VAL A 73 -5.51 -7.05 -5.21
N LEU A 74 -6.69 -6.50 -5.52
CA LEU A 74 -7.05 -5.12 -5.22
C LEU A 74 -7.04 -4.87 -3.70
N SER A 75 -7.59 -5.80 -2.93
CA SER A 75 -7.61 -5.76 -1.47
C SER A 75 -6.20 -5.68 -0.88
N GLU A 76 -5.30 -6.59 -1.27
CA GLU A 76 -3.90 -6.61 -0.82
C GLU A 76 -3.11 -5.35 -1.24
N TYR A 77 -3.40 -4.84 -2.45
CA TYR A 77 -2.80 -3.59 -2.92
C TYR A 77 -3.20 -2.41 -2.05
N VAL A 78 -4.47 -2.33 -1.68
CA VAL A 78 -5.00 -1.26 -0.81
C VAL A 78 -4.45 -1.37 0.61
N ASP A 79 -4.22 -2.57 1.14
CA ASP A 79 -3.58 -2.74 2.45
C ASP A 79 -2.14 -2.19 2.45
N ALA A 80 -1.36 -2.51 1.44
CA ALA A 80 -0.03 -1.91 1.28
C ALA A 80 -0.08 -0.38 1.12
N MET A 81 -1.08 0.16 0.39
CA MET A 81 -1.30 1.60 0.24
C MET A 81 -1.56 2.28 1.59
N SER A 82 -2.37 1.69 2.46
CA SER A 82 -2.68 2.20 3.79
C SER A 82 -1.41 2.41 4.61
N PHE A 83 -0.44 1.49 4.54
CA PHE A 83 0.83 1.66 5.24
C PHE A 83 1.76 2.71 4.63
N PHE A 84 1.71 2.97 3.31
CA PHE A 84 2.35 4.15 2.73
C PHE A 84 1.78 5.44 3.34
N PHE A 85 0.45 5.53 3.47
CA PHE A 85 -0.20 6.69 4.10
C PHE A 85 0.18 6.82 5.59
N ASN A 86 0.19 5.71 6.30
CA ASN A 86 0.55 5.68 7.72
C ASN A 86 1.99 6.19 7.94
N ILE A 87 2.97 5.69 7.20
CA ILE A 87 4.38 6.14 7.24
C ILE A 87 4.48 7.64 6.91
N ALA A 88 3.80 8.09 5.85
CA ALA A 88 3.81 9.50 5.46
C ALA A 88 3.18 10.40 6.53
N ASN A 89 2.09 9.96 7.15
CA ASN A 89 1.45 10.69 8.26
C ASN A 89 2.39 10.83 9.47
N GLN A 90 3.07 9.76 9.87
CA GLN A 90 3.98 9.77 11.00
C GLN A 90 5.21 10.67 10.77
N ASN A 91 5.76 10.65 9.56
CA ASN A 91 6.93 11.46 9.17
C ASN A 91 6.59 12.88 8.70
N LYS A 92 5.31 13.25 8.58
CA LYS A 92 4.85 14.51 7.96
C LYS A 92 5.25 14.64 6.49
N TRP A 93 5.28 13.51 5.77
CA TRP A 93 5.68 13.40 4.36
C TRP A 93 4.48 13.30 3.40
N THR A 94 3.28 13.62 3.85
CA THR A 94 2.05 13.47 3.05
C THR A 94 2.11 14.22 1.72
N TYR A 95 2.84 15.34 1.66
CA TYR A 95 3.07 16.09 0.44
C TYR A 95 3.85 15.32 -0.64
N LEU A 96 4.64 14.30 -0.25
CA LEU A 96 5.38 13.45 -1.19
C LEU A 96 4.47 12.43 -1.90
N LEU A 97 3.28 12.20 -1.35
CA LEU A 97 2.31 11.25 -1.90
C LEU A 97 1.41 11.91 -2.96
N LEU A 98 1.35 13.25 -3.00
CA LEU A 98 0.48 13.96 -3.92
C LEU A 98 0.96 13.76 -5.36
N ILE A 99 0.08 13.22 -6.19
CA ILE A 99 0.29 12.97 -7.61
C ILE A 99 -0.84 13.71 -8.34
N SER A 100 -0.49 14.52 -9.33
CA SER A 100 -1.49 15.19 -10.16
C SER A 100 -2.19 14.23 -11.11
N ASP A 101 -3.39 14.59 -11.57
CA ASP A 101 -4.14 13.78 -12.54
C ASP A 101 -3.34 13.55 -13.83
N ASP A 102 -2.56 14.54 -14.28
CA ASP A 102 -1.68 14.43 -15.43
C ASP A 102 -0.54 13.42 -15.22
N GLU A 103 0.07 13.42 -14.02
CA GLU A 103 1.10 12.43 -13.67
C GLU A 103 0.51 11.03 -13.55
N MET A 104 -0.67 10.89 -12.94
CA MET A 104 -1.40 9.62 -12.83
C MET A 104 -1.70 9.05 -14.23
N ALA A 105 -2.26 9.88 -15.13
CA ALA A 105 -2.51 9.51 -16.50
C ALA A 105 -1.24 9.15 -17.28
N ASN A 106 -0.11 9.81 -16.98
CA ASN A 106 1.18 9.51 -17.58
C ASN A 106 1.78 8.18 -17.08
N PHE A 107 1.55 7.82 -15.82
CA PHE A 107 1.95 6.51 -15.31
C PHE A 107 1.22 5.39 -16.04
N ALA A 108 -0.08 5.50 -16.20
CA ALA A 108 -0.89 4.50 -16.90
C ALA A 108 -0.51 4.30 -18.39
N LYS A 109 -0.02 5.35 -19.05
CA LYS A 109 0.34 5.30 -20.48
C LYS A 109 1.70 4.67 -20.78
N LYS A 110 2.62 4.64 -19.79
CA LYS A 110 3.99 4.18 -20.03
C LYS A 110 4.18 2.77 -19.49
N PRO A 111 4.44 1.77 -20.33
CA PRO A 111 4.70 0.41 -19.86
C PRO A 111 5.90 0.37 -18.91
N MET A 112 5.90 -0.58 -18.00
CA MET A 112 7.09 -0.89 -17.23
C MET A 112 8.13 -1.56 -18.14
N THR A 113 9.37 -1.09 -18.06
CA THR A 113 10.49 -1.61 -18.87
C THR A 113 11.34 -2.64 -18.14
N ILE A 114 11.00 -2.94 -16.91
CA ILE A 114 11.73 -3.86 -16.03
C ILE A 114 10.81 -4.98 -15.54
N SER A 115 11.38 -6.14 -15.19
CA SER A 115 10.59 -7.28 -14.70
C SER A 115 9.92 -6.97 -13.35
N LEU A 116 8.80 -7.64 -13.07
CA LEU A 116 8.09 -7.53 -11.79
C LEU A 116 8.97 -7.87 -10.59
N ASN A 117 9.88 -8.85 -10.72
CA ASN A 117 10.85 -9.14 -9.68
C ASN A 117 11.75 -7.93 -9.38
N LYS A 118 12.19 -7.21 -10.42
CA LYS A 118 13.01 -6.00 -10.23
C LYS A 118 12.20 -4.87 -9.65
N VAL A 119 10.94 -4.69 -10.06
CA VAL A 119 10.01 -3.70 -9.46
C VAL A 119 9.88 -3.96 -7.97
N PHE A 120 9.53 -5.18 -7.58
CA PHE A 120 9.32 -5.56 -6.19
C PHE A 120 10.59 -5.37 -5.32
N LEU A 121 11.73 -5.85 -5.78
CA LEU A 121 12.99 -5.67 -5.06
C LEU A 121 13.42 -4.21 -4.96
N SER A 122 13.16 -3.40 -6.01
CA SER A 122 13.43 -1.96 -5.98
C SER A 122 12.52 -1.23 -4.99
N LEU A 123 11.23 -1.59 -4.91
CA LEU A 123 10.30 -1.07 -3.91
C LEU A 123 10.84 -1.32 -2.49
N LYS A 124 11.14 -2.59 -2.17
CA LYS A 124 11.65 -2.96 -0.83
C LYS A 124 12.96 -2.25 -0.49
N LEU A 125 13.87 -2.12 -1.46
CA LEU A 125 15.13 -1.41 -1.27
C LEU A 125 14.91 0.08 -0.97
N MET A 126 14.07 0.76 -1.74
CA MET A 126 13.80 2.19 -1.55
C MET A 126 13.05 2.45 -0.24
N ILE A 127 12.08 1.61 0.12
CA ILE A 127 11.39 1.67 1.41
C ILE A 127 12.40 1.53 2.55
N SER A 128 13.25 0.50 2.53
CA SER A 128 14.27 0.30 3.56
C SER A 128 15.25 1.48 3.65
N LYS A 129 15.70 2.01 2.50
CA LYS A 129 16.59 3.20 2.46
C LYS A 129 15.90 4.44 3.03
N SER A 130 14.63 4.65 2.77
CA SER A 130 13.90 5.80 3.30
C SER A 130 13.87 5.79 4.83
N LEU A 131 13.80 4.61 5.45
CA LEU A 131 13.88 4.45 6.89
C LEU A 131 15.31 4.65 7.42
N PHE A 132 16.25 3.80 6.98
CA PHE A 132 17.59 3.73 7.59
C PHE A 132 18.55 4.85 7.18
N SER A 133 18.32 5.46 6.01
CA SER A 133 19.13 6.58 5.52
C SER A 133 18.38 7.92 5.60
N HIS A 134 17.14 7.93 6.11
CA HIS A 134 16.26 9.11 6.21
C HIS A 134 16.16 9.90 4.89
N LYS A 135 16.11 9.17 3.74
CA LYS A 135 16.05 9.78 2.41
C LYS A 135 14.63 9.89 1.93
N LEU A 136 14.08 11.10 2.00
CA LEU A 136 12.74 11.47 1.51
C LEU A 136 12.50 11.05 0.05
N GLU A 137 13.51 11.25 -0.80
CA GLU A 137 13.42 10.93 -2.23
C GLU A 137 13.25 9.42 -2.47
N ASP A 138 13.87 8.56 -1.64
CA ASP A 138 13.69 7.12 -1.75
C ASP A 138 12.22 6.74 -1.42
N PHE A 139 11.60 7.38 -0.42
CA PHE A 139 10.18 7.17 -0.11
C PHE A 139 9.26 7.64 -1.24
N LYS A 140 9.51 8.85 -1.77
CA LYS A 140 8.76 9.39 -2.91
C LYS A 140 8.86 8.48 -4.13
N HIS A 141 10.07 8.03 -4.47
CA HIS A 141 10.28 7.14 -5.60
C HIS A 141 9.63 5.76 -5.39
N ALA A 142 9.67 5.22 -4.16
CA ALA A 142 8.95 3.99 -3.82
C ALA A 142 7.44 4.15 -4.04
N TRP A 143 6.86 5.26 -3.56
CA TRP A 143 5.45 5.57 -3.78
C TRP A 143 5.08 5.67 -5.25
N HIS A 144 5.82 6.45 -6.05
CA HIS A 144 5.56 6.57 -7.49
C HIS A 144 5.70 5.23 -8.22
N LEU A 145 6.68 4.41 -7.84
CA LEU A 145 6.85 3.07 -8.40
C LEU A 145 5.71 2.15 -8.00
N PHE A 146 5.22 2.23 -6.75
CA PHE A 146 4.09 1.46 -6.26
C PHE A 146 2.79 1.81 -7.00
N ILE A 147 2.49 3.09 -7.18
CA ILE A 147 1.33 3.52 -7.97
C ILE A 147 1.43 3.02 -9.41
N LYS A 148 2.58 3.19 -10.05
CA LYS A 148 2.77 2.71 -11.41
C LYS A 148 2.65 1.19 -11.51
N PHE A 149 3.15 0.44 -10.55
CA PHE A 149 2.99 -1.01 -10.47
C PHE A 149 1.52 -1.42 -10.42
N GLY A 150 0.70 -0.77 -9.59
CA GLY A 150 -0.74 -1.02 -9.52
C GLY A 150 -1.46 -0.76 -10.85
N LEU A 151 -1.24 0.42 -11.43
CA LEU A 151 -1.95 0.85 -12.65
C LEU A 151 -1.51 0.09 -13.91
N VAL A 152 -0.22 -0.23 -14.05
CA VAL A 152 0.36 -0.78 -15.27
C VAL A 152 0.46 -2.30 -15.23
N ASP A 153 1.07 -2.84 -14.18
CA ASP A 153 1.37 -4.26 -14.12
C ASP A 153 0.21 -5.08 -13.55
N LEU A 154 -0.46 -4.56 -12.51
CA LEU A 154 -1.64 -5.19 -11.93
C LEU A 154 -2.93 -4.81 -12.65
N LYS A 155 -2.89 -3.80 -13.53
CA LYS A 155 -4.03 -3.29 -14.32
C LYS A 155 -5.21 -2.82 -13.46
N LEU A 156 -4.93 -2.33 -12.26
CA LEU A 156 -5.94 -1.76 -11.39
C LEU A 156 -6.36 -0.38 -11.92
N SER A 157 -7.64 -0.04 -11.82
CA SER A 157 -8.09 1.32 -12.07
C SER A 157 -7.96 2.17 -10.80
N TRP A 158 -7.75 3.48 -10.95
CA TRP A 158 -7.69 4.37 -9.80
C TRP A 158 -9.04 4.43 -9.07
N ASP A 159 -10.14 4.39 -9.79
CA ASP A 159 -11.50 4.42 -9.24
C ASP A 159 -11.76 3.19 -8.36
N ASP A 160 -11.37 1.98 -8.80
CA ASP A 160 -11.50 0.75 -8.02
C ASP A 160 -10.63 0.80 -6.75
N ILE A 161 -9.40 1.36 -6.84
CA ILE A 161 -8.51 1.55 -5.69
C ILE A 161 -9.15 2.48 -4.65
N GLU A 162 -9.73 3.60 -5.07
CA GLU A 162 -10.43 4.53 -4.18
C GLU A 162 -11.63 3.87 -3.51
N GLU A 163 -12.45 3.13 -4.27
CA GLU A 163 -13.64 2.46 -3.74
C GLU A 163 -13.26 1.38 -2.71
N GLU A 164 -12.31 0.51 -3.03
CA GLU A 164 -11.87 -0.55 -2.13
C GLU A 164 -11.19 0.02 -0.87
N PHE A 165 -10.42 1.13 -0.99
CA PHE A 165 -9.83 1.81 0.16
C PHE A 165 -10.90 2.28 1.15
N VAL A 166 -11.96 2.93 0.67
CA VAL A 166 -13.06 3.39 1.53
C VAL A 166 -13.75 2.22 2.20
N LYS A 167 -14.05 1.17 1.44
CA LYS A 167 -14.69 -0.05 1.93
C LYS A 167 -13.86 -0.71 3.04
N LYS A 168 -12.55 -0.91 2.81
CA LYS A 168 -11.64 -1.50 3.80
C LYS A 168 -11.51 -0.63 5.05
N ASN A 169 -11.43 0.68 4.90
CA ASN A 169 -11.38 1.58 6.05
C ASN A 169 -12.63 1.44 6.93
N ILE A 170 -13.83 1.38 6.32
CA ILE A 170 -15.09 1.13 7.04
C ILE A 170 -15.08 -0.24 7.72
N GLU A 171 -14.63 -1.28 7.04
CA GLU A 171 -14.53 -2.63 7.60
C GLU A 171 -13.55 -2.69 8.77
N ASN A 172 -12.39 -2.04 8.65
CA ASN A 172 -11.38 -1.99 9.70
C ASN A 172 -11.88 -1.25 10.94
N VAL A 173 -12.62 -0.15 10.78
CA VAL A 173 -13.28 0.54 11.91
C VAL A 173 -14.25 -0.42 12.61
N LYS A 174 -15.11 -1.12 11.89
CA LYS A 174 -16.05 -2.09 12.47
C LYS A 174 -15.35 -3.25 13.18
N ARG A 175 -14.23 -3.75 12.63
CA ARG A 175 -13.41 -4.79 13.29
C ARG A 175 -12.87 -4.30 14.64
N GLN A 176 -12.37 -3.06 14.70
CA GLN A 176 -11.90 -2.48 15.96
C GLN A 176 -13.01 -2.34 17.01
N GLU A 177 -14.20 -1.91 16.61
CA GLU A 177 -15.38 -1.82 17.49
C GLU A 177 -15.79 -3.18 18.06
N ASN A 178 -15.57 -4.27 17.33
CA ASN A 178 -15.87 -5.65 17.72
C ASN A 178 -14.72 -6.38 18.44
N ASN A 179 -13.72 -5.66 18.95
CA ASN A 179 -12.58 -6.21 19.67
C ASN A 179 -11.74 -7.24 18.88
N TYR A 180 -11.56 -6.98 17.61
CA TYR A 180 -10.65 -7.76 16.78
C TYR A 180 -9.20 -7.65 17.26
#